data_42896b53abceb7a4b1e10bc8a84e9352
#
_entry.id   42896b53abceb7a4b1e10bc8a84e9352
#
_cell.length_a   1.000
_cell.length_b   1.000
_cell.length_c   1.000
_cell.angle_alpha   90.00
_cell.angle_beta   90.00
_cell.angle_gamma   90.00
#
_symmetry.space_group_name_H-M   'P 1'
#
loop_
_entity.id
_entity.type
_entity.pdbx_description
1 polymer ?
#
loop_
_entity_poly.entity_id
_entity_poly.type
_entity_poly.pdbx_seq_one_letter_code
_entity_poly.pdbx_strand_id
1 'polypeptide(L)'
;MVNLFLPDFYFNSRMNQAFIELKENNPEYFNENCNIKAVYGVFPTSIWNGEVYCAAGCANDNAKETTAWYNDRGVSLIHEFTNCKLQPFHVYDNACNIYCKISEDENNYCCIVDDLLLDYISSTYPKFKFISSSAKQLWDINGLEVELAKEDFAYVIANPVFNPDKELFNISNKDKLILVANSSHKYSCPNDSQRCRYMSQLQLDYGLTPQDSDKFSCAHCTSVNEDFYTVMRDRKHFISVEDMYGKYSEEGINNFYIYGRGYNAFDVLEAYVYYMIKPEFQDRVRLMMMINLE
;
A
#
# COMPACT_ATOMS: atom_id res chain seq x y z
N MET A 1 14.31 -11.67 6.96
CA MET A 1 12.86 -11.96 6.75
C MET A 1 12.31 -10.86 5.88
N VAL A 2 11.66 -11.20 4.76
CA VAL A 2 11.06 -10.24 3.81
C VAL A 2 9.61 -9.99 4.23
N ASN A 3 9.30 -8.76 4.57
CA ASN A 3 7.97 -8.32 4.98
C ASN A 3 7.21 -7.76 3.77
N LEU A 4 6.09 -8.36 3.43
CA LEU A 4 5.22 -7.93 2.35
C LEU A 4 4.01 -7.18 2.92
N PHE A 5 3.69 -6.08 2.27
CA PHE A 5 2.54 -5.24 2.55
C PHE A 5 1.58 -5.35 1.37
N LEU A 6 0.42 -5.97 1.59
CA LEU A 6 -0.50 -6.33 0.52
C LEU A 6 -1.55 -5.24 0.27
N PRO A 7 -2.03 -5.05 -0.97
CA PRO A 7 -2.98 -4.00 -1.30
C PRO A 7 -4.39 -4.31 -0.87
N ASP A 8 -5.06 -3.29 -0.40
CA ASP A 8 -6.50 -3.12 -0.28
C ASP A 8 -7.20 -4.13 0.65
N PHE A 9 -7.10 -3.87 1.95
CA PHE A 9 -7.71 -4.73 2.98
C PHE A 9 -9.24 -4.84 2.87
N TYR A 10 -9.90 -3.94 2.14
CA TYR A 10 -11.35 -3.95 1.98
C TYR A 10 -11.79 -4.52 0.63
N PHE A 11 -11.37 -3.94 -0.49
CA PHE A 11 -11.83 -4.38 -1.82
C PHE A 11 -11.17 -5.69 -2.28
N ASN A 12 -9.92 -5.93 -1.87
CA ASN A 12 -9.21 -7.20 -2.12
C ASN A 12 -9.27 -8.16 -0.92
N SER A 13 -10.22 -7.95 0.03
CA SER A 13 -10.27 -8.72 1.28
C SER A 13 -10.28 -10.23 1.06
N ARG A 14 -11.10 -10.74 0.14
CA ARG A 14 -11.17 -12.18 -0.16
C ARG A 14 -9.82 -12.74 -0.63
N MET A 15 -9.13 -12.03 -1.54
CA MET A 15 -7.81 -12.44 -2.04
C MET A 15 -6.78 -12.44 -0.91
N ASN A 16 -6.73 -11.36 -0.13
CA ASN A 16 -5.81 -11.23 1.00
C ASN A 16 -6.03 -12.34 2.03
N GLN A 17 -7.28 -12.57 2.40
CA GLN A 17 -7.65 -13.63 3.35
C GLN A 17 -7.27 -15.01 2.83
N ALA A 18 -7.57 -15.31 1.57
CA ALA A 18 -7.23 -16.59 0.96
C ALA A 18 -5.72 -16.86 0.95
N PHE A 19 -4.87 -15.84 0.69
CA PHE A 19 -3.42 -16.00 0.73
C PHE A 19 -2.86 -16.11 2.15
N ILE A 20 -3.44 -15.41 3.12
CA ILE A 20 -3.07 -15.53 4.54
C ILE A 20 -3.42 -16.93 5.04
N GLU A 21 -4.64 -17.42 4.79
CA GLU A 21 -5.08 -18.77 5.16
C GLU A 21 -4.27 -19.85 4.42
N LEU A 22 -3.94 -19.64 3.15
CA LEU A 22 -3.06 -20.55 2.42
C LEU A 22 -1.69 -20.64 3.09
N LYS A 23 -1.14 -19.54 3.55
CA LYS A 23 0.15 -19.52 4.24
C LYS A 23 0.09 -20.21 5.59
N GLU A 24 -1.00 -20.06 6.33
CA GLU A 24 -1.22 -20.77 7.61
C GLU A 24 -1.31 -22.29 7.41
N ASN A 25 -1.99 -22.74 6.34
CA ASN A 25 -2.27 -24.15 6.09
C ASN A 25 -1.18 -24.86 5.25
N ASN A 26 -0.47 -24.15 4.39
CA ASN A 26 0.53 -24.68 3.47
C ASN A 26 1.77 -23.78 3.41
N PRO A 27 2.48 -23.57 4.51
CA PRO A 27 3.64 -22.66 4.56
C PRO A 27 4.76 -23.09 3.61
N GLU A 28 4.85 -24.37 3.26
CA GLU A 28 5.83 -24.93 2.32
C GLU A 28 5.69 -24.41 0.90
N TYR A 29 4.52 -23.86 0.52
CA TYR A 29 4.31 -23.27 -0.81
C TYR A 29 5.00 -21.91 -0.95
N PHE A 30 5.24 -21.23 0.17
CA PHE A 30 5.77 -19.88 0.19
C PHE A 30 7.29 -19.86 0.13
N ASN A 31 7.84 -18.79 -0.47
CA ASN A 31 9.26 -18.52 -0.44
C ASN A 31 9.78 -18.51 1.00
N GLU A 32 11.00 -18.99 1.21
CA GLU A 32 11.62 -18.94 2.53
C GLU A 32 11.75 -17.49 3.00
N ASN A 33 11.51 -17.28 4.29
CA ASN A 33 11.49 -15.95 4.89
C ASN A 33 10.41 -14.97 4.37
N CYS A 34 9.41 -15.43 3.59
CA CYS A 34 8.26 -14.63 3.22
C CYS A 34 7.35 -14.37 4.43
N ASN A 35 7.07 -13.11 4.72
CA ASN A 35 6.17 -12.70 5.79
C ASN A 35 5.11 -11.72 5.27
N ILE A 36 3.83 -12.02 5.44
CA ILE A 36 2.74 -11.06 5.21
C ILE A 36 2.63 -10.21 6.48
N LYS A 37 3.21 -9.01 6.44
CA LYS A 37 3.32 -8.13 7.60
C LYS A 37 2.06 -7.32 7.85
N ALA A 38 1.49 -6.78 6.76
CA ALA A 38 0.35 -5.88 6.84
C ALA A 38 -0.46 -5.88 5.55
N VAL A 39 -1.68 -5.37 5.62
CA VAL A 39 -2.52 -5.05 4.46
C VAL A 39 -2.87 -3.57 4.51
N TYR A 40 -2.62 -2.86 3.42
CA TYR A 40 -2.86 -1.43 3.33
C TYR A 40 -4.13 -1.10 2.53
N GLY A 41 -4.75 0.05 2.78
CA GLY A 41 -5.94 0.49 2.07
C GLY A 41 -6.76 1.49 2.88
N VAL A 42 -8.03 1.64 2.52
CA VAL A 42 -8.99 2.46 3.27
C VAL A 42 -10.34 1.78 3.31
N PHE A 43 -11.12 2.07 4.34
CA PHE A 43 -12.56 1.84 4.26
C PHE A 43 -13.20 2.85 3.30
N PRO A 44 -14.20 2.42 2.51
CA PRO A 44 -14.94 3.32 1.62
C PRO A 44 -15.50 4.54 2.36
N THR A 45 -15.74 5.61 1.62
CA THR A 45 -16.16 6.93 2.13
C THR A 45 -15.11 7.73 2.90
N SER A 46 -13.89 7.22 3.10
CA SER A 46 -12.84 7.98 3.77
C SER A 46 -12.36 9.15 2.91
N ILE A 47 -12.69 10.38 3.29
CA ILE A 47 -12.22 11.60 2.59
C ILE A 47 -10.74 11.89 2.86
N TRP A 48 -10.11 11.20 3.82
CA TRP A 48 -8.67 11.34 4.08
C TRP A 48 -7.80 10.56 3.09
N ASN A 49 -8.42 9.71 2.26
CA ASN A 49 -7.76 9.03 1.15
C ASN A 49 -7.52 9.96 -0.03
N GLY A 50 -6.38 9.85 -0.73
CA GLY A 50 -6.00 10.74 -1.82
C GLY A 50 -5.43 10.08 -3.08
N GLU A 51 -5.19 8.78 -3.10
CA GLU A 51 -4.54 8.10 -4.23
C GLU A 51 -5.50 7.34 -5.14
N VAL A 52 -6.56 6.78 -4.58
CA VAL A 52 -7.56 6.01 -5.30
C VAL A 52 -8.95 6.47 -4.87
N TYR A 53 -9.81 6.76 -5.84
CA TYR A 53 -11.19 7.12 -5.56
C TYR A 53 -11.98 5.93 -5.01
N CYS A 54 -12.61 6.11 -3.84
CA CYS A 54 -13.39 5.09 -3.16
C CYS A 54 -14.80 5.60 -2.87
N ALA A 55 -15.76 5.20 -3.72
CA ALA A 55 -17.14 5.70 -3.71
C ALA A 55 -18.17 4.75 -3.08
N ALA A 56 -17.74 3.63 -2.51
CA ALA A 56 -18.65 2.67 -1.87
C ALA A 56 -18.92 3.06 -0.42
N GLY A 57 -20.01 2.54 0.17
CA GLY A 57 -20.28 2.60 1.60
C GLY A 57 -19.73 1.38 2.34
N CYS A 58 -19.39 1.56 3.61
CA CYS A 58 -19.02 0.45 4.50
C CYS A 58 -19.81 0.55 5.80
N ALA A 59 -20.51 -0.51 6.17
CA ALA A 59 -21.15 -0.59 7.48
C ALA A 59 -20.09 -0.71 8.59
N ASN A 60 -20.35 -0.11 9.75
CA ASN A 60 -19.42 -0.14 10.87
C ASN A 60 -19.10 -1.56 11.34
N ASP A 61 -20.06 -2.48 11.25
CA ASP A 61 -19.84 -3.88 11.65
C ASP A 61 -18.91 -4.59 10.67
N ASN A 62 -19.02 -4.33 9.36
CA ASN A 62 -18.06 -4.84 8.37
C ASN A 62 -16.64 -4.30 8.63
N ALA A 63 -16.51 -3.03 9.02
CA ALA A 63 -15.21 -2.46 9.36
C ALA A 63 -14.61 -3.13 10.61
N LYS A 64 -15.41 -3.41 11.63
CA LYS A 64 -14.99 -4.13 12.84
C LYS A 64 -14.56 -5.56 12.52
N GLU A 65 -15.39 -6.29 11.77
CA GLU A 65 -15.11 -7.67 11.37
C GLU A 65 -13.82 -7.76 10.54
N THR A 66 -13.65 -6.84 9.57
CA THR A 66 -12.43 -6.76 8.76
C THR A 66 -11.21 -6.49 9.63
N THR A 67 -11.28 -5.51 10.53
CA THR A 67 -10.16 -5.17 11.42
C THR A 67 -9.79 -6.33 12.32
N ALA A 68 -10.79 -6.94 12.98
CA ALA A 68 -10.57 -8.07 13.89
C ALA A 68 -9.96 -9.27 13.14
N TRP A 69 -10.46 -9.58 11.95
CA TRP A 69 -9.99 -10.72 11.18
C TRP A 69 -8.48 -10.67 10.91
N TYR A 70 -7.96 -9.51 10.52
CA TYR A 70 -6.52 -9.33 10.27
C TYR A 70 -5.71 -9.29 11.57
N ASN A 71 -6.16 -8.51 12.55
CA ASN A 71 -5.42 -8.33 13.81
C ASN A 71 -5.33 -9.62 14.62
N ASP A 72 -6.38 -10.45 14.64
CA ASP A 72 -6.39 -11.76 15.31
C ASP A 72 -5.34 -12.73 14.72
N ARG A 73 -4.89 -12.48 13.47
CA ARG A 73 -3.84 -13.25 12.78
C ARG A 73 -2.46 -12.58 12.83
N GLY A 74 -2.33 -11.49 13.58
CA GLY A 74 -1.08 -10.72 13.67
C GLY A 74 -0.71 -9.97 12.39
N VAL A 75 -1.68 -9.77 11.47
CA VAL A 75 -1.52 -8.96 10.27
C VAL A 75 -2.02 -7.55 10.55
N SER A 76 -1.16 -6.57 10.40
CA SER A 76 -1.49 -5.18 10.66
C SER A 76 -2.36 -4.57 9.55
N LEU A 77 -3.21 -3.60 9.90
CA LEU A 77 -3.85 -2.72 8.92
C LEU A 77 -3.06 -1.41 8.79
N ILE A 78 -2.97 -0.92 7.55
CA ILE A 78 -2.41 0.39 7.24
C ILE A 78 -3.50 1.21 6.56
N HIS A 79 -4.00 2.23 7.25
CA HIS A 79 -4.94 3.19 6.68
C HIS A 79 -4.18 4.19 5.81
N GLU A 80 -4.47 4.26 4.52
CA GLU A 80 -3.85 5.21 3.59
C GLU A 80 -4.59 6.54 3.60
N PHE A 81 -4.20 7.42 4.52
CA PHE A 81 -4.74 8.77 4.67
C PHE A 81 -3.84 9.77 3.92
N THR A 82 -3.87 9.64 2.60
CA THR A 82 -2.94 10.30 1.67
C THR A 82 -3.53 11.49 0.94
N ASN A 83 -4.67 12.03 1.41
CA ASN A 83 -5.29 13.21 0.83
C ASN A 83 -4.44 14.47 1.10
N CYS A 84 -3.90 15.07 0.06
CA CYS A 84 -3.02 16.24 0.13
C CYS A 84 -3.76 17.60 0.02
N LYS A 85 -5.11 17.59 0.10
CA LYS A 85 -5.95 18.80 -0.01
C LYS A 85 -6.83 19.04 1.21
N LEU A 86 -6.55 18.37 2.30
CA LEU A 86 -7.31 18.53 3.52
C LEU A 86 -7.19 19.96 4.07
N GLN A 87 -8.30 20.42 4.68
CA GLN A 87 -8.37 21.65 5.44
C GLN A 87 -8.66 21.30 6.91
N PRO A 88 -8.40 22.19 7.88
CA PRO A 88 -8.56 21.89 9.30
C PRO A 88 -9.93 21.31 9.69
N PHE A 89 -11.00 21.68 8.99
CA PHE A 89 -12.33 21.15 9.30
C PHE A 89 -12.56 19.72 8.81
N HIS A 90 -11.76 19.24 7.85
CA HIS A 90 -11.86 17.87 7.32
C HIS A 90 -11.41 16.80 8.34
N VAL A 91 -10.60 17.17 9.35
CA VAL A 91 -10.20 16.22 10.40
C VAL A 91 -11.37 15.75 11.25
N TYR A 92 -12.48 16.50 11.25
CA TYR A 92 -13.70 16.16 12.00
C TYR A 92 -14.69 15.30 11.19
N ASP A 93 -14.27 14.75 10.03
CA ASP A 93 -15.14 13.86 9.26
C ASP A 93 -15.55 12.64 10.08
N ASN A 94 -16.88 12.41 10.15
CA ASN A 94 -17.42 11.36 10.99
C ASN A 94 -17.02 9.95 10.56
N ALA A 95 -17.02 9.66 9.26
CA ALA A 95 -16.70 8.33 8.76
C ALA A 95 -15.23 7.98 9.03
N CYS A 96 -14.31 8.90 8.72
CA CYS A 96 -12.88 8.73 9.00
C CYS A 96 -12.61 8.50 10.49
N ASN A 97 -13.25 9.30 11.36
CA ASN A 97 -13.08 9.16 12.82
C ASN A 97 -13.68 7.85 13.36
N ILE A 98 -14.80 7.38 12.81
CA ILE A 98 -15.38 6.09 13.19
C ILE A 98 -14.42 4.96 12.81
N TYR A 99 -13.83 4.98 11.61
CA TYR A 99 -12.86 3.96 11.17
C TYR A 99 -11.58 3.99 12.01
N CYS A 100 -11.06 5.16 12.35
CA CYS A 100 -9.95 5.28 13.29
C CYS A 100 -10.29 4.64 14.64
N LYS A 101 -11.44 4.98 15.22
CA LYS A 101 -11.88 4.41 16.50
C LYS A 101 -12.06 2.89 16.48
N ILE A 102 -12.51 2.33 15.35
CA ILE A 102 -12.65 0.87 15.16
C ILE A 102 -11.30 0.18 15.08
N SER A 103 -10.34 0.80 14.39
CA SER A 103 -9.05 0.19 14.04
C SER A 103 -7.90 0.66 14.93
N GLU A 104 -8.14 1.49 15.95
CA GLU A 104 -7.09 1.98 16.83
C GLU A 104 -6.47 0.83 17.63
N ASP A 105 -5.25 0.46 17.25
CA ASP A 105 -4.44 -0.58 17.87
C ASP A 105 -2.96 -0.27 17.70
N GLU A 106 -2.11 -0.70 18.64
CA GLU A 106 -0.66 -0.49 18.60
C GLU A 106 0.05 -1.27 17.47
N ASN A 107 -0.64 -2.21 16.84
CA ASN A 107 -0.13 -2.96 15.69
C ASN A 107 -0.57 -2.35 14.36
N ASN A 108 -1.52 -1.43 14.35
CA ASN A 108 -2.04 -0.80 13.15
C ASN A 108 -1.34 0.54 12.85
N TYR A 109 -1.43 0.97 11.60
CA TYR A 109 -0.71 2.13 11.10
C TYR A 109 -1.64 3.09 10.35
N CYS A 110 -1.25 4.38 10.35
CA CYS A 110 -1.78 5.38 9.44
C CYS A 110 -0.65 5.84 8.51
N CYS A 111 -0.83 5.67 7.20
CA CYS A 111 0.07 6.18 6.17
C CYS A 111 -0.33 7.62 5.85
N ILE A 112 0.55 8.57 6.12
CA ILE A 112 0.23 10.01 6.18
C ILE A 112 1.08 10.78 5.17
N VAL A 113 0.46 11.77 4.52
CA VAL A 113 1.14 12.73 3.64
C VAL A 113 1.20 14.14 4.23
N ASP A 114 0.22 14.50 5.06
CA ASP A 114 0.03 15.86 5.58
C ASP A 114 0.18 15.88 7.11
N ASP A 115 0.98 16.82 7.61
CA ASP A 115 1.23 16.99 9.04
C ASP A 115 -0.06 17.34 9.83
N LEU A 116 -1.06 17.96 9.18
CA LEU A 116 -2.38 18.19 9.79
C LEU A 116 -3.04 16.90 10.32
N LEU A 117 -2.99 15.81 9.50
CA LEU A 117 -3.52 14.53 9.94
C LEU A 117 -2.61 13.84 10.95
N LEU A 118 -1.29 13.97 10.81
CA LEU A 118 -0.34 13.43 11.79
C LEU A 118 -0.63 13.99 13.18
N ASP A 119 -0.73 15.32 13.31
CA ASP A 119 -0.99 16.01 14.57
C ASP A 119 -2.35 15.63 15.16
N TYR A 120 -3.38 15.58 14.32
CA TYR A 120 -4.72 15.24 14.76
C TYR A 120 -4.82 13.78 15.23
N ILE A 121 -4.36 12.83 14.43
CA ILE A 121 -4.49 11.40 14.74
C ILE A 121 -3.60 11.01 15.92
N SER A 122 -2.36 11.51 15.99
CA SER A 122 -1.47 11.21 17.11
C SER A 122 -2.03 11.69 18.47
N SER A 123 -2.74 12.81 18.47
CA SER A 123 -3.38 13.34 19.68
C SER A 123 -4.71 12.66 20.03
N THR A 124 -5.48 12.22 19.03
CA THR A 124 -6.86 11.71 19.22
C THR A 124 -6.89 10.18 19.32
N TYR A 125 -6.01 9.49 18.61
CA TYR A 125 -5.90 8.03 18.51
C TYR A 125 -4.45 7.59 18.74
N PRO A 126 -3.89 7.72 19.94
CA PRO A 126 -2.46 7.62 20.23
C PRO A 126 -1.87 6.21 20.10
N LYS A 127 -2.68 5.17 19.89
CA LYS A 127 -2.16 3.82 19.71
C LYS A 127 -1.66 3.55 18.30
N PHE A 128 -2.12 4.33 17.30
CA PHE A 128 -1.60 4.16 15.94
C PHE A 128 -0.12 4.49 15.85
N LYS A 129 0.58 3.73 15.01
CA LYS A 129 1.90 4.08 14.49
C LYS A 129 1.75 4.74 13.13
N PHE A 130 2.75 5.50 12.71
CA PHE A 130 2.66 6.26 11.48
C PHE A 130 3.67 5.78 10.44
N ILE A 131 3.26 5.90 9.18
CA ILE A 131 4.09 5.63 8.00
C ILE A 131 4.10 6.91 7.17
N SER A 132 5.27 7.37 6.77
CA SER A 132 5.39 8.48 5.82
C SER A 132 5.12 7.97 4.40
N SER A 133 4.15 8.60 3.71
CA SER A 133 3.73 8.19 2.37
C SER A 133 4.70 8.61 1.28
N SER A 134 4.86 7.79 0.25
CA SER A 134 5.54 8.19 -1.00
C SER A 134 4.88 9.37 -1.71
N ALA A 135 3.62 9.66 -1.41
CA ALA A 135 2.90 10.82 -1.93
C ALA A 135 3.46 12.17 -1.43
N LYS A 136 4.32 12.17 -0.40
CA LYS A 136 5.15 13.34 -0.05
C LYS A 136 6.15 13.73 -1.13
N GLN A 137 6.41 12.82 -2.06
CA GLN A 137 7.25 13.07 -3.25
C GLN A 137 8.66 13.54 -2.92
N LEU A 138 9.33 12.81 -2.06
CA LEU A 138 10.76 12.95 -1.85
C LEU A 138 11.48 12.47 -3.12
N TRP A 139 12.25 13.34 -3.75
CA TRP A 139 12.87 13.08 -5.05
C TRP A 139 14.39 12.91 -5.00
N ASP A 140 14.99 13.06 -3.83
CA ASP A 140 16.43 12.88 -3.62
C ASP A 140 16.70 12.06 -2.35
N ILE A 141 17.85 11.40 -2.32
CA ILE A 141 18.26 10.51 -1.22
C ILE A 141 18.41 11.29 0.10
N ASN A 142 18.88 12.53 0.08
CA ASN A 142 19.02 13.30 1.30
C ASN A 142 17.66 13.59 1.95
N GLY A 143 16.65 13.94 1.13
CA GLY A 143 15.27 14.11 1.61
C GLY A 143 14.70 12.83 2.21
N LEU A 144 14.99 11.68 1.58
CA LEU A 144 14.58 10.38 2.10
C LEU A 144 15.27 10.06 3.44
N GLU A 145 16.57 10.33 3.57
CA GLU A 145 17.31 10.12 4.83
C GLU A 145 16.78 11.01 5.96
N VAL A 146 16.48 12.27 5.66
CA VAL A 146 15.87 13.20 6.63
C VAL A 146 14.53 12.68 7.10
N GLU A 147 13.71 12.14 6.20
CA GLU A 147 12.41 11.58 6.57
C GLU A 147 12.54 10.28 7.38
N LEU A 148 13.49 9.40 7.03
CA LEU A 148 13.79 8.17 7.77
C LEU A 148 14.33 8.43 9.20
N ALA A 149 14.96 9.59 9.41
CA ALA A 149 15.47 9.98 10.71
C ALA A 149 14.40 10.48 11.68
N LYS A 150 13.19 10.81 11.20
CA LYS A 150 12.08 11.25 12.06
C LYS A 150 11.60 10.14 12.98
N GLU A 151 11.43 10.46 14.25
CA GLU A 151 10.95 9.51 15.26
C GLU A 151 9.46 9.22 15.15
N ASP A 152 8.68 10.15 14.57
CA ASP A 152 7.23 10.02 14.39
C ASP A 152 6.85 8.87 13.47
N PHE A 153 7.74 8.45 12.57
CA PHE A 153 7.46 7.42 11.59
C PHE A 153 8.12 6.08 11.95
N ALA A 154 7.29 5.05 12.04
CA ALA A 154 7.76 3.66 12.14
C ALA A 154 8.34 3.17 10.81
N TYR A 155 7.78 3.64 9.69
CA TYR A 155 8.24 3.34 8.34
C TYR A 155 8.13 4.57 7.42
N VAL A 156 8.90 4.55 6.33
CA VAL A 156 8.87 5.54 5.24
C VAL A 156 8.78 4.80 3.92
N ILE A 157 7.77 5.11 3.11
CA ILE A 157 7.62 4.53 1.77
C ILE A 157 8.43 5.40 0.80
N ALA A 158 9.47 4.83 0.21
CA ALA A 158 10.26 5.53 -0.80
C ALA A 158 9.51 5.63 -2.13
N ASN A 159 9.80 6.70 -2.86
CA ASN A 159 9.37 6.80 -4.26
C ASN A 159 10.03 5.66 -5.06
N PRO A 160 9.29 4.90 -5.91
CA PRO A 160 9.85 3.81 -6.70
C PRO A 160 11.05 4.19 -7.57
N VAL A 161 11.21 5.47 -7.86
CA VAL A 161 12.37 6.01 -8.60
C VAL A 161 13.71 5.61 -7.98
N PHE A 162 13.75 5.40 -6.67
CA PHE A 162 14.98 5.02 -5.96
C PHE A 162 15.31 3.53 -6.07
N ASN A 163 14.38 2.67 -6.46
CA ASN A 163 14.63 1.22 -6.48
C ASN A 163 15.92 0.82 -7.23
N PRO A 164 16.24 1.36 -8.44
CA PRO A 164 17.48 1.04 -9.13
C PRO A 164 18.71 1.78 -8.61
N ASP A 165 18.56 2.73 -7.68
CA ASP A 165 19.65 3.58 -7.21
C ASP A 165 20.55 2.84 -6.22
N LYS A 166 21.85 2.81 -6.49
CA LYS A 166 22.81 2.17 -5.60
C LYS A 166 23.05 2.94 -4.31
N GLU A 167 22.80 4.25 -4.30
CA GLU A 167 22.92 5.08 -3.09
C GLU A 167 21.92 4.63 -2.01
N LEU A 168 20.80 4.03 -2.41
CA LEU A 168 19.81 3.44 -1.50
C LEU A 168 20.42 2.43 -0.51
N PHE A 169 21.48 1.73 -0.92
CA PHE A 169 22.15 0.75 -0.04
C PHE A 169 23.09 1.38 1.00
N ASN A 170 23.33 2.69 0.91
CA ASN A 170 24.19 3.43 1.84
C ASN A 170 23.40 4.23 2.88
N ILE A 171 22.07 4.32 2.75
CA ILE A 171 21.23 5.08 3.68
C ILE A 171 21.19 4.46 5.08
N SER A 172 20.93 5.30 6.07
CA SER A 172 20.68 4.87 7.45
C SER A 172 19.22 4.40 7.65
N ASN A 173 18.93 3.68 8.73
CA ASN A 173 17.58 3.25 9.11
C ASN A 173 16.85 2.44 8.01
N LYS A 174 17.57 1.57 7.31
CA LYS A 174 17.01 0.70 6.25
C LYS A 174 15.86 -0.19 6.72
N ASP A 175 15.83 -0.51 8.00
CA ASP A 175 14.76 -1.26 8.65
C ASP A 175 13.41 -0.52 8.65
N LYS A 176 13.43 0.82 8.60
CA LYS A 176 12.23 1.65 8.43
C LYS A 176 11.82 1.84 6.97
N LEU A 177 12.69 1.52 6.00
CA LEU A 177 12.43 1.76 4.60
C LEU A 177 11.46 0.74 4.03
N ILE A 178 10.43 1.21 3.33
CA ILE A 178 9.54 0.39 2.50
C ILE A 178 9.76 0.75 1.02
N LEU A 179 10.03 -0.25 0.18
CA LEU A 179 10.11 -0.10 -1.27
C LEU A 179 8.83 -0.60 -1.95
N VAL A 180 8.40 0.08 -3.00
CA VAL A 180 7.27 -0.37 -3.82
C VAL A 180 7.80 -1.28 -4.93
N ALA A 181 7.48 -2.58 -4.87
CA ALA A 181 8.13 -3.59 -5.70
C ALA A 181 7.71 -3.57 -7.18
N ASN A 182 6.42 -3.33 -7.46
CA ASN A 182 5.82 -3.46 -8.80
C ASN A 182 4.98 -2.24 -9.21
N SER A 183 5.46 -1.04 -8.93
CA SER A 183 4.74 0.18 -9.33
C SER A 183 4.56 0.24 -10.85
N SER A 184 3.31 0.48 -11.30
CA SER A 184 2.98 0.66 -12.71
C SER A 184 3.37 2.04 -13.26
N HIS A 185 3.63 3.01 -12.39
CA HIS A 185 4.00 4.35 -12.83
C HIS A 185 5.29 4.33 -13.63
N LYS A 186 5.33 5.11 -14.71
CA LYS A 186 6.57 5.31 -15.45
C LYS A 186 7.59 6.03 -14.56
N TYR A 187 8.83 5.62 -14.67
CA TYR A 187 9.96 6.23 -13.97
C TYR A 187 9.91 7.76 -14.10
N SER A 188 9.95 8.47 -12.97
CA SER A 188 9.90 9.95 -12.92
C SER A 188 8.70 10.55 -13.64
N CYS A 189 7.48 10.04 -13.41
CA CYS A 189 6.29 10.65 -14.01
C CYS A 189 6.12 12.10 -13.52
N PRO A 190 6.23 13.12 -14.40
CA PRO A 190 6.12 14.52 -13.98
C PRO A 190 4.71 14.93 -13.53
N ASN A 191 3.71 14.07 -13.83
CA ASN A 191 2.30 14.31 -13.52
C ASN A 191 1.81 13.57 -12.27
N ASP A 192 2.68 12.87 -11.55
CA ASP A 192 2.28 12.11 -10.36
C ASP A 192 1.68 13.02 -9.27
N SER A 193 2.27 14.17 -9.02
CA SER A 193 1.73 15.17 -8.10
C SER A 193 0.37 15.73 -8.53
N GLN A 194 0.16 15.92 -9.82
CA GLN A 194 -1.11 16.40 -10.36
C GLN A 194 -2.19 15.34 -10.20
N ARG A 195 -1.85 14.07 -10.43
CA ARG A 195 -2.77 12.95 -10.22
C ARG A 195 -3.17 12.86 -8.74
N CYS A 196 -2.21 12.91 -7.82
CA CYS A 196 -2.48 12.87 -6.39
C CYS A 196 -3.43 14.01 -5.97
N ARG A 197 -3.16 15.24 -6.41
CA ARG A 197 -4.03 16.40 -6.15
C ARG A 197 -5.43 16.27 -6.74
N TYR A 198 -5.53 15.72 -7.97
CA TYR A 198 -6.81 15.49 -8.62
C TYR A 198 -7.63 14.44 -7.85
N MET A 199 -7.04 13.29 -7.53
CA MET A 199 -7.71 12.23 -6.78
C MET A 199 -8.12 12.67 -5.37
N SER A 200 -7.26 13.47 -4.71
CA SER A 200 -7.57 14.07 -3.41
C SER A 200 -8.80 14.99 -3.48
N GLN A 201 -8.89 15.84 -4.51
CA GLN A 201 -10.05 16.70 -4.70
C GLN A 201 -11.31 15.89 -5.00
N LEU A 202 -11.19 14.90 -5.89
CA LEU A 202 -12.31 14.04 -6.24
C LEU A 202 -12.88 13.31 -5.03
N GLN A 203 -12.02 12.88 -4.11
CA GLN A 203 -12.45 12.22 -2.88
C GLN A 203 -13.15 13.20 -1.90
N LEU A 204 -12.75 14.47 -1.87
CA LEU A 204 -13.46 15.52 -1.10
C LEU A 204 -14.82 15.84 -1.71
N ASP A 205 -14.92 15.78 -3.03
CA ASP A 205 -16.18 16.01 -3.77
C ASP A 205 -17.06 14.75 -3.85
N TYR A 206 -16.84 13.82 -2.93
CA TYR A 206 -17.51 12.52 -2.87
C TYR A 206 -19.03 12.61 -3.10
N GLY A 207 -19.52 11.80 -4.00
CA GLY A 207 -20.95 11.74 -4.35
C GLY A 207 -21.42 12.77 -5.37
N LEU A 208 -20.58 13.73 -5.79
CA LEU A 208 -20.94 14.73 -6.79
C LEU A 208 -20.74 14.23 -8.22
N THR A 209 -19.71 13.44 -8.51
CA THR A 209 -19.44 12.95 -9.87
C THR A 209 -18.61 11.64 -9.87
N PRO A 210 -19.23 10.44 -9.73
CA PRO A 210 -18.50 9.17 -9.76
C PRO A 210 -17.74 8.91 -11.08
N GLN A 211 -18.13 9.58 -12.16
CA GLN A 211 -17.56 9.40 -13.51
C GLN A 211 -16.26 10.20 -13.73
N ASP A 212 -15.88 11.05 -12.80
CA ASP A 212 -14.73 11.93 -12.99
C ASP A 212 -13.38 11.27 -12.61
N SER A 213 -13.38 10.12 -11.94
CA SER A 213 -12.13 9.37 -11.64
C SER A 213 -11.36 8.98 -12.91
N ASP A 214 -12.07 8.74 -14.01
CA ASP A 214 -11.49 8.35 -15.29
C ASP A 214 -11.03 9.55 -16.15
N LYS A 215 -11.35 10.78 -15.72
CA LYS A 215 -10.99 11.99 -16.49
C LYS A 215 -9.53 12.41 -16.37
N PHE A 216 -8.83 11.92 -15.34
CA PHE A 216 -7.40 12.19 -15.25
C PHE A 216 -6.65 11.27 -16.22
N SER A 217 -6.32 11.79 -17.41
CA SER A 217 -5.42 11.11 -18.33
C SER A 217 -4.03 11.71 -18.25
N CYS A 218 -3.03 10.85 -18.04
CA CYS A 218 -1.64 11.25 -18.11
C CYS A 218 -1.05 10.79 -19.45
N ALA A 219 -0.58 11.72 -20.26
CA ALA A 219 0.08 11.40 -21.54
C ALA A 219 1.36 10.55 -21.38
N HIS A 220 1.95 10.55 -20.20
CA HIS A 220 3.15 9.77 -19.86
C HIS A 220 2.82 8.38 -19.30
N CYS A 221 1.66 8.23 -18.65
CA CYS A 221 1.17 6.96 -18.10
C CYS A 221 -0.08 6.56 -18.90
N THR A 222 0.12 6.08 -20.13
CA THR A 222 -0.96 5.79 -21.08
C THR A 222 -1.80 4.58 -20.74
N SER A 223 -1.48 3.85 -19.68
CA SER A 223 -2.23 2.67 -19.27
C SER A 223 -2.42 2.64 -17.77
N VAL A 224 -3.62 2.97 -17.34
CA VAL A 224 -4.09 2.70 -15.97
C VAL A 224 -4.25 1.17 -15.76
N ASN A 225 -4.17 0.37 -16.83
CA ASN A 225 -4.43 -1.06 -16.87
C ASN A 225 -3.30 -1.86 -17.54
N GLU A 226 -2.03 -1.53 -17.26
CA GLU A 226 -0.95 -2.42 -17.67
C GLU A 226 -0.99 -3.67 -16.77
N ASP A 227 -1.03 -4.85 -17.39
CA ASP A 227 -0.97 -6.12 -16.67
C ASP A 227 0.37 -6.28 -15.93
N PHE A 228 0.36 -7.14 -14.91
CA PHE A 228 1.53 -7.36 -14.05
C PHE A 228 2.81 -7.69 -14.84
N TYR A 229 2.72 -8.54 -15.87
CA TYR A 229 3.88 -8.96 -16.65
C TYR A 229 4.43 -7.86 -17.55
N THR A 230 3.56 -6.97 -18.05
CA THR A 230 3.99 -5.77 -18.77
C THR A 230 4.76 -4.82 -17.84
N VAL A 231 4.28 -4.62 -16.62
CA VAL A 231 4.99 -3.82 -15.59
C VAL A 231 6.34 -4.45 -15.28
N MET A 232 6.39 -5.75 -15.05
CA MET A 232 7.63 -6.49 -14.77
C MET A 232 8.67 -6.32 -15.87
N ARG A 233 8.26 -6.41 -17.15
CA ARG A 233 9.15 -6.31 -18.30
C ARG A 233 9.64 -4.89 -18.58
N ASP A 234 8.75 -3.90 -18.43
CA ASP A 234 8.94 -2.56 -19.00
C ASP A 234 9.32 -1.50 -17.96
N ARG A 235 9.27 -1.80 -16.66
CA ARG A 235 9.60 -0.85 -15.58
C ARG A 235 10.97 -1.06 -15.01
N LYS A 236 11.84 -0.06 -15.16
CA LYS A 236 13.23 -0.08 -14.61
C LYS A 236 13.28 -0.14 -13.08
N HIS A 237 12.24 0.30 -12.42
CA HIS A 237 12.13 0.31 -10.96
C HIS A 237 11.39 -0.92 -10.40
N PHE A 238 11.03 -1.85 -11.27
CA PHE A 238 10.50 -3.14 -10.84
C PHE A 238 11.58 -3.90 -10.04
N ILE A 239 11.18 -4.45 -8.90
CA ILE A 239 12.06 -5.30 -8.07
C ILE A 239 11.67 -6.75 -8.34
N SER A 240 12.61 -7.54 -8.83
CA SER A 240 12.40 -8.98 -9.06
C SER A 240 12.32 -9.73 -7.72
N VAL A 241 11.74 -10.93 -7.74
CA VAL A 241 11.70 -11.80 -6.56
C VAL A 241 13.11 -12.19 -6.13
N GLU A 242 14.02 -12.42 -7.08
CA GLU A 242 15.42 -12.74 -6.82
C GLU A 242 16.14 -11.58 -6.14
N ASP A 243 15.93 -10.35 -6.62
CA ASP A 243 16.52 -9.17 -5.99
C ASP A 243 15.90 -8.92 -4.60
N MET A 244 14.59 -9.09 -4.44
CA MET A 244 13.88 -8.87 -3.18
C MET A 244 14.41 -9.77 -2.07
N TYR A 245 14.49 -11.09 -2.31
CA TYR A 245 14.94 -12.07 -1.31
C TYR A 245 16.47 -12.21 -1.24
N GLY A 246 17.18 -11.77 -2.26
CA GLY A 246 18.65 -11.73 -2.29
C GLY A 246 19.18 -10.34 -1.96
N LYS A 247 19.55 -9.59 -3.00
CA LYS A 247 20.27 -8.32 -2.93
C LYS A 247 19.70 -7.31 -1.92
N TYR A 248 18.40 -7.02 -1.94
CA TYR A 248 17.82 -6.04 -1.01
C TYR A 248 17.82 -6.56 0.42
N SER A 249 17.44 -7.82 0.62
CA SER A 249 17.41 -8.43 1.96
C SER A 249 18.82 -8.57 2.56
N GLU A 250 19.82 -8.91 1.77
CA GLU A 250 21.24 -8.97 2.18
C GLU A 250 21.76 -7.59 2.61
N GLU A 251 21.31 -6.53 1.96
CA GLU A 251 21.64 -5.14 2.29
C GLU A 251 20.81 -4.57 3.45
N GLY A 252 19.92 -5.36 4.06
CA GLY A 252 19.11 -4.97 5.21
C GLY A 252 17.78 -4.29 4.86
N ILE A 253 17.41 -4.20 3.58
CA ILE A 253 16.10 -3.67 3.14
C ILE A 253 15.14 -4.85 3.02
N ASN A 254 14.15 -4.88 3.90
CA ASN A 254 13.29 -6.06 4.07
C ASN A 254 11.80 -5.78 3.96
N ASN A 255 11.38 -4.55 3.68
CA ASN A 255 9.96 -4.20 3.65
C ASN A 255 9.54 -3.78 2.24
N PHE A 256 8.51 -4.44 1.69
CA PHE A 256 8.08 -4.23 0.32
C PHE A 256 6.57 -4.09 0.20
N TYR A 257 6.11 -2.99 -0.39
CA TYR A 257 4.75 -2.81 -0.83
C TYR A 257 4.55 -3.54 -2.16
N ILE A 258 3.57 -4.43 -2.20
CA ILE A 258 3.07 -5.02 -3.44
C ILE A 258 1.97 -4.09 -3.96
N TYR A 259 2.24 -3.37 -5.03
CA TYR A 259 1.27 -2.44 -5.60
C TYR A 259 0.15 -3.20 -6.31
N GLY A 260 -1.10 -2.80 -6.08
CA GLY A 260 -2.26 -3.50 -6.64
C GLY A 260 -3.59 -2.82 -6.31
N ARG A 261 -3.56 -1.71 -5.60
CA ARG A 261 -4.76 -0.94 -5.27
C ARG A 261 -5.35 -0.34 -6.55
N GLY A 262 -6.62 -0.64 -6.81
CA GLY A 262 -7.31 -0.25 -8.05
C GLY A 262 -6.98 -1.14 -9.26
N TYR A 263 -6.20 -2.20 -9.10
CA TYR A 263 -5.96 -3.20 -10.13
C TYR A 263 -7.09 -4.23 -10.18
N ASN A 264 -7.19 -4.93 -11.32
CA ASN A 264 -8.08 -6.08 -11.38
C ASN A 264 -7.54 -7.24 -10.52
N ALA A 265 -8.43 -8.14 -10.12
CA ALA A 265 -8.08 -9.25 -9.22
C ALA A 265 -7.04 -10.19 -9.83
N PHE A 266 -6.98 -10.33 -11.16
CA PHE A 266 -6.01 -11.18 -11.84
C PHE A 266 -4.58 -10.64 -11.68
N ASP A 267 -4.36 -9.33 -11.88
CA ASP A 267 -3.04 -8.73 -11.73
C ASP A 267 -2.55 -8.77 -10.28
N VAL A 268 -3.47 -8.64 -9.31
CA VAL A 268 -3.15 -8.80 -7.89
C VAL A 268 -2.75 -10.25 -7.58
N LEU A 269 -3.50 -11.21 -8.12
CA LEU A 269 -3.20 -12.65 -7.99
C LEU A 269 -1.80 -12.96 -8.55
N GLU A 270 -1.48 -12.50 -9.76
CA GLU A 270 -0.19 -12.75 -10.39
C GLU A 270 0.96 -12.12 -9.60
N ALA A 271 0.78 -10.91 -9.07
CA ALA A 271 1.77 -10.29 -8.19
C ALA A 271 2.00 -11.12 -6.91
N TYR A 272 0.93 -11.62 -6.28
CA TYR A 272 1.04 -12.45 -5.09
C TYR A 272 1.73 -13.78 -5.37
N VAL A 273 1.33 -14.45 -6.45
CA VAL A 273 1.96 -15.71 -6.86
C VAL A 273 3.44 -15.49 -7.15
N TYR A 274 3.79 -14.43 -7.89
CA TYR A 274 5.17 -14.12 -8.24
C TYR A 274 6.06 -13.85 -7.01
N TYR A 275 5.59 -13.00 -6.08
CA TYR A 275 6.43 -12.58 -4.95
C TYR A 275 6.43 -13.55 -3.77
N MET A 276 5.33 -14.29 -3.56
CA MET A 276 5.17 -15.10 -2.35
C MET A 276 5.38 -16.60 -2.57
N ILE A 277 5.09 -17.12 -3.76
CA ILE A 277 4.97 -18.57 -4.01
C ILE A 277 6.22 -19.10 -4.71
N LYS A 278 6.76 -20.21 -4.18
CA LYS A 278 7.86 -20.94 -4.82
C LYS A 278 7.48 -21.38 -6.23
N PRO A 279 8.40 -21.33 -7.21
CA PRO A 279 8.10 -21.62 -8.61
C PRO A 279 7.34 -22.95 -8.85
N GLU A 280 7.69 -24.00 -8.12
CA GLU A 280 7.10 -25.33 -8.24
C GLU A 280 5.62 -25.41 -7.78
N PHE A 281 5.13 -24.42 -7.03
CA PHE A 281 3.74 -24.39 -6.55
C PHE A 281 2.88 -23.33 -7.23
N GLN A 282 3.45 -22.47 -8.07
CA GLN A 282 2.75 -21.30 -8.63
C GLN A 282 1.48 -21.69 -9.41
N ASP A 283 1.56 -22.67 -10.33
CA ASP A 283 0.40 -23.08 -11.12
C ASP A 283 -0.70 -23.70 -10.26
N ARG A 284 -0.29 -24.46 -9.25
CA ARG A 284 -1.23 -25.04 -8.29
C ARG A 284 -1.97 -23.97 -7.51
N VAL A 285 -1.25 -22.95 -7.02
CA VAL A 285 -1.84 -21.85 -6.26
C VAL A 285 -2.75 -20.99 -7.14
N ARG A 286 -2.39 -20.70 -8.40
CA ARG A 286 -3.27 -20.02 -9.35
C ARG A 286 -4.60 -20.75 -9.48
N LEU A 287 -4.56 -22.06 -9.71
CA LEU A 287 -5.76 -22.87 -9.86
C LEU A 287 -6.62 -22.87 -8.58
N MET A 288 -5.99 -23.01 -7.41
CA MET A 288 -6.70 -22.98 -6.12
C MET A 288 -7.40 -21.63 -5.90
N MET A 289 -6.71 -20.51 -6.20
CA MET A 289 -7.27 -19.17 -6.01
C MET A 289 -8.40 -18.87 -7.00
N MET A 290 -8.28 -19.28 -8.25
CA MET A 290 -9.35 -19.11 -9.25
C MET A 290 -10.63 -19.83 -8.84
N ILE A 291 -10.55 -21.03 -8.25
CA ILE A 291 -11.71 -21.78 -7.77
C ILE A 291 -12.33 -21.12 -6.51
N ASN A 292 -11.51 -20.56 -5.62
CA ASN A 292 -11.99 -20.02 -4.35
C ASN A 292 -12.54 -18.58 -4.47
N LEU A 293 -12.24 -17.87 -5.56
CA LEU A 293 -12.66 -16.49 -5.77
C LEU A 293 -13.92 -16.37 -6.65
N GLU A 294 -14.39 -17.44 -7.27
CA GLU A 294 -15.70 -17.52 -7.89
C GLU A 294 -16.83 -17.57 -6.82
#